data_116b2a299469c32a0cea7c08799f018a
#
_entry.id   116b2a299469c32a0cea7c08799f018a
#
_cell.length_a   1.000
_cell.length_b   1.000
_cell.length_c   1.000
_cell.angle_alpha   90.00
_cell.angle_beta   90.00
_cell.angle_gamma   90.00
#
_symmetry.space_group_name_H-M   'P 1'
#
loop_
_entity.id
_entity.type
_entity.pdbx_description
1 polymer ?
#
loop_
_entity_poly.entity_id
_entity_poly.type
_entity_poly.pdbx_seq_one_letter_code
_entity_poly.pdbx_strand_id
1 'polypeptide(L)'
;WGEKIFVTQPLEKEQERALLCIDRLDGKILWQRSVKYTEQERSHRTNPYCSESPATDGKRVIAVYGSAGVVCYDLKGKLLWKRDLGKIDFEWGAAASPVIHGDLVYIYRGPDPKAHLIALDKRTGKTIWQANDPAVSIDDRTDVFRRNKSREWIGSFSTPIIVTAKG
;
A
#
# COMPACT_ATOMS: atom_id res chain seq x y z
N TRP A 1 -7.31 -16.33 -1.31
CA TRP A 1 -7.15 -17.29 -0.21
C TRP A 1 -8.40 -18.14 -0.07
N GLY A 2 -8.26 -19.47 -0.12
CA GLY A 2 -9.40 -20.39 -0.14
C GLY A 2 -10.34 -20.05 -1.31
N GLU A 3 -11.62 -19.87 -1.02
CA GLU A 3 -12.64 -19.52 -2.01
C GLU A 3 -12.84 -17.98 -2.16
N LYS A 4 -11.91 -17.17 -1.69
CA LYS A 4 -12.02 -15.70 -1.71
C LYS A 4 -10.91 -15.04 -2.52
N ILE A 5 -11.31 -14.06 -3.34
CA ILE A 5 -10.44 -13.14 -4.04
C ILE A 5 -10.62 -11.76 -3.41
N PHE A 6 -9.52 -11.04 -3.18
CA PHE A 6 -9.54 -9.68 -2.65
C PHE A 6 -8.98 -8.71 -3.69
N VAL A 7 -9.68 -7.61 -3.93
CA VAL A 7 -9.31 -6.60 -4.91
C VAL A 7 -9.54 -5.22 -4.33
N THR A 8 -8.59 -4.32 -4.53
CA THR A 8 -8.75 -2.90 -4.22
C THR A 8 -9.37 -2.17 -5.41
N GLN A 9 -10.18 -1.15 -5.14
CA GLN A 9 -10.85 -0.37 -6.15
C GLN A 9 -11.06 1.09 -5.70
N PRO A 10 -10.75 2.10 -6.54
CA PRO A 10 -11.16 3.46 -6.26
C PRO A 10 -12.65 3.62 -6.58
N LEU A 11 -13.36 4.34 -5.72
CA LEU A 11 -14.72 4.82 -5.92
C LEU A 11 -14.65 6.34 -6.00
N GLU A 12 -14.27 6.84 -7.17
CA GLU A 12 -13.88 8.25 -7.34
C GLU A 12 -15.02 9.23 -7.09
N LYS A 13 -16.24 8.91 -7.53
CA LYS A 13 -17.42 9.76 -7.32
C LYS A 13 -17.75 9.91 -5.83
N GLU A 14 -17.57 8.87 -5.07
CA GLU A 14 -17.80 8.79 -3.63
C GLU A 14 -16.61 9.30 -2.82
N GLN A 15 -15.47 9.54 -3.46
CA GLN A 15 -14.19 9.86 -2.83
C GLN A 15 -13.78 8.78 -1.80
N GLU A 16 -13.89 7.52 -2.19
CA GLU A 16 -13.61 6.37 -1.35
C GLU A 16 -12.57 5.45 -1.98
N ARG A 17 -11.91 4.66 -1.14
CA ARG A 17 -11.01 3.57 -1.51
C ARG A 17 -11.61 2.29 -0.94
N ALA A 18 -11.92 1.33 -1.81
CA ALA A 18 -12.64 0.12 -1.44
C ALA A 18 -11.77 -1.13 -1.50
N LEU A 19 -12.08 -2.08 -0.62
CA LEU A 19 -11.67 -3.47 -0.69
C LEU A 19 -12.90 -4.33 -0.95
N LEU A 20 -12.83 -5.12 -2.00
CA LEU A 20 -13.85 -6.09 -2.37
C LEU A 20 -13.38 -7.49 -1.99
N CYS A 21 -14.29 -8.28 -1.44
CA CYS A 21 -14.14 -9.71 -1.31
C CYS A 21 -15.10 -10.39 -2.29
N ILE A 22 -14.57 -11.21 -3.15
CA ILE A 22 -15.27 -11.84 -4.25
C ILE A 22 -15.21 -13.36 -4.07
N ASP A 23 -16.30 -14.03 -4.32
CA ASP A 23 -16.32 -15.49 -4.38
C ASP A 23 -15.52 -15.95 -5.60
N ARG A 24 -14.58 -16.87 -5.39
CA ARG A 24 -13.69 -17.37 -6.45
C ARG A 24 -14.43 -18.24 -7.46
N LEU A 25 -15.52 -18.88 -7.07
CA LEU A 25 -16.22 -19.87 -7.91
C LEU A 25 -17.19 -19.22 -8.89
N ASP A 26 -17.89 -18.16 -8.46
CA ASP A 26 -18.95 -17.56 -9.28
C ASP A 26 -18.78 -16.05 -9.51
N GLY A 27 -17.72 -15.44 -8.94
CA GLY A 27 -17.41 -14.02 -9.13
C GLY A 27 -18.31 -13.05 -8.36
N LYS A 28 -19.21 -13.54 -7.49
CA LYS A 28 -20.09 -12.66 -6.72
C LYS A 28 -19.32 -11.88 -5.65
N ILE A 29 -19.69 -10.62 -5.49
CA ILE A 29 -19.16 -9.79 -4.39
C ILE A 29 -19.81 -10.27 -3.08
N LEU A 30 -19.01 -10.85 -2.19
CA LEU A 30 -19.44 -11.27 -0.87
C LEU A 30 -19.58 -10.09 0.10
N TRP A 31 -18.66 -9.14 0.01
CA TRP A 31 -18.72 -7.88 0.73
C TRP A 31 -17.80 -6.84 0.10
N GLN A 32 -18.14 -5.58 0.35
CA GLN A 32 -17.32 -4.40 0.02
C GLN A 32 -17.16 -3.56 1.28
N ARG A 33 -15.97 -3.04 1.50
CA ARG A 33 -15.66 -2.09 2.57
C ARG A 33 -14.84 -0.97 1.99
N SER A 34 -15.13 0.25 2.41
CA SER A 34 -14.41 1.42 1.92
C SER A 34 -13.95 2.35 3.03
N VAL A 35 -12.98 3.17 2.72
CA VAL A 35 -12.54 4.29 3.53
C VAL A 35 -12.72 5.57 2.73
N LYS A 36 -13.27 6.59 3.37
CA LYS A 36 -13.41 7.90 2.77
C LYS A 36 -12.07 8.62 2.75
N TYR A 37 -11.74 9.22 1.62
CA TYR A 37 -10.55 10.05 1.44
C TYR A 37 -10.89 11.18 0.49
N THR A 38 -11.05 12.38 1.05
CA THR A 38 -11.53 13.58 0.34
C THR A 38 -10.41 14.53 -0.05
N GLU A 39 -9.17 14.29 0.42
CA GLU A 39 -8.05 15.12 0.06
C GLU A 39 -7.62 14.82 -1.38
N GLN A 40 -7.22 15.87 -2.08
CA GLN A 40 -6.67 15.71 -3.41
C GLN A 40 -5.28 15.06 -3.30
N GLU A 41 -5.13 13.93 -3.97
CA GLU A 41 -3.89 13.18 -4.10
C GLU A 41 -3.40 13.26 -5.55
N ARG A 42 -2.11 13.52 -5.72
CA ARG A 42 -1.49 13.48 -7.05
C ARG A 42 -1.38 12.03 -7.49
N SER A 43 -1.74 11.76 -8.72
CA SER A 43 -1.57 10.46 -9.35
C SER A 43 -1.48 10.62 -10.87
N HIS A 44 -0.76 9.74 -11.52
CA HIS A 44 -0.70 9.73 -12.97
C HIS A 44 -1.91 8.98 -13.55
N ARG A 45 -2.42 9.42 -14.69
CA ARG A 45 -3.58 8.81 -15.37
C ARG A 45 -3.46 7.30 -15.62
N THR A 46 -2.23 6.77 -15.69
CA THR A 46 -1.95 5.34 -15.88
C THR A 46 -1.72 4.59 -14.56
N ASN A 47 -1.70 5.29 -13.44
CA ASN A 47 -1.61 4.71 -12.10
C ASN A 47 -2.80 5.23 -11.27
N PRO A 48 -4.02 4.71 -11.48
CA PRO A 48 -5.17 5.11 -10.71
C PRO A 48 -4.98 4.73 -9.24
N TYR A 49 -5.72 5.40 -8.37
CA TYR A 49 -5.74 5.07 -6.94
C TYR A 49 -6.07 3.58 -6.72
N CYS A 50 -5.54 3.01 -5.66
CA CYS A 50 -5.69 1.58 -5.33
C CYS A 50 -4.94 0.62 -6.27
N SER A 51 -3.75 1.01 -6.71
CA SER A 51 -2.87 0.14 -7.51
C SER A 51 -2.18 -0.95 -6.69
N GLU A 52 -2.15 -0.81 -5.37
CA GLU A 52 -1.59 -1.79 -4.46
C GLU A 52 -2.50 -3.02 -4.32
N SER A 53 -1.94 -4.21 -4.47
CA SER A 53 -2.65 -5.46 -4.22
C SER A 53 -2.79 -5.71 -2.71
N PRO A 54 -3.95 -6.15 -2.20
CA PRO A 54 -4.09 -6.50 -0.81
C PRO A 54 -3.36 -7.80 -0.46
N ALA A 55 -2.93 -7.94 0.80
CA ALA A 55 -2.30 -9.16 1.31
C ALA A 55 -3.17 -9.84 2.37
N THR A 56 -3.09 -11.18 2.45
CA THR A 56 -3.83 -11.97 3.45
C THR A 56 -3.00 -13.09 4.04
N ASP A 57 -3.21 -13.38 5.33
CA ASP A 57 -2.66 -14.53 6.04
C ASP A 57 -3.71 -15.63 6.30
N GLY A 58 -4.88 -15.53 5.67
CA GLY A 58 -6.00 -16.46 5.85
C GLY A 58 -6.86 -16.19 7.09
N LYS A 59 -6.51 -15.20 7.92
CA LYS A 59 -7.29 -14.75 9.08
C LYS A 59 -7.72 -13.29 8.94
N ARG A 60 -6.92 -12.51 8.26
CA ARG A 60 -7.13 -11.08 7.99
C ARG A 60 -6.70 -10.73 6.59
N VAL A 61 -7.22 -9.62 6.09
CA VAL A 61 -6.79 -9.00 4.83
C VAL A 61 -6.38 -7.56 5.11
N ILE A 62 -5.23 -7.17 4.57
CA ILE A 62 -4.64 -5.84 4.73
C ILE A 62 -4.59 -5.19 3.37
N ALA A 63 -5.17 -3.99 3.25
CA ALA A 63 -5.11 -3.18 2.06
C ALA A 63 -4.41 -1.85 2.37
N VAL A 64 -3.57 -1.40 1.42
CA VAL A 64 -2.91 -0.10 1.42
C VAL A 64 -3.57 0.73 0.33
N TYR A 65 -3.76 2.02 0.59
CA TYR A 65 -4.41 2.96 -0.33
C TYR A 65 -3.61 4.25 -0.44
N GLY A 66 -2.29 4.15 -0.57
CA GLY A 66 -1.43 5.33 -0.62
C GLY A 66 -1.70 6.27 0.55
N SER A 67 -2.02 7.52 0.25
CA SER A 67 -2.31 8.56 1.26
C SER A 67 -3.56 8.29 2.10
N ALA A 68 -4.51 7.48 1.63
CA ALA A 68 -5.69 7.11 2.42
C ALA A 68 -5.37 6.09 3.53
N GLY A 69 -4.12 5.62 3.58
CA GLY A 69 -3.58 4.81 4.65
C GLY A 69 -3.76 3.31 4.47
N VAL A 70 -3.74 2.60 5.60
CA VAL A 70 -3.77 1.14 5.67
C VAL A 70 -4.96 0.68 6.47
N VAL A 71 -5.64 -0.35 6.00
CA VAL A 71 -6.77 -0.96 6.70
C VAL A 71 -6.58 -2.47 6.82
N CYS A 72 -7.05 -3.02 7.91
CA CYS A 72 -7.09 -4.45 8.16
C CYS A 72 -8.50 -4.88 8.51
N TYR A 73 -9.00 -5.86 7.79
CA TYR A 73 -10.29 -6.50 8.06
C TYR A 73 -10.10 -7.99 8.38
N ASP A 74 -11.04 -8.59 9.07
CA ASP A 74 -11.17 -10.05 9.06
C ASP A 74 -11.74 -10.53 7.71
N LEU A 75 -11.77 -11.84 7.49
CA LEU A 75 -12.27 -12.40 6.24
C LEU A 75 -13.80 -12.27 6.05
N LYS A 76 -14.51 -11.76 7.06
CA LYS A 76 -15.93 -11.42 7.00
C LYS A 76 -16.17 -9.93 6.75
N GLY A 77 -15.10 -9.14 6.61
CA GLY A 77 -15.15 -7.70 6.34
C GLY A 77 -15.39 -6.85 7.60
N LYS A 78 -15.16 -7.38 8.80
CA LYS A 78 -15.16 -6.58 10.03
C LYS A 78 -13.83 -5.84 10.14
N LEU A 79 -13.86 -4.52 10.32
CA LEU A 79 -12.67 -3.71 10.55
C LEU A 79 -12.00 -4.12 11.87
N LEU A 80 -10.71 -4.46 11.79
CA LEU A 80 -9.87 -4.79 12.94
C LEU A 80 -9.05 -3.58 13.38
N TRP A 81 -8.41 -2.89 12.43
CA TRP A 81 -7.69 -1.65 12.68
C TRP A 81 -7.51 -0.84 11.39
N LYS A 82 -7.23 0.45 11.56
CA LYS A 82 -6.87 1.40 10.49
C LYS A 82 -5.67 2.23 10.94
N ARG A 83 -4.78 2.55 10.01
CA ARG A 83 -3.62 3.41 10.23
C ARG A 83 -3.52 4.46 9.13
N ASP A 84 -3.27 5.67 9.53
CA ASP A 84 -2.79 6.74 8.69
C ASP A 84 -1.26 6.68 8.67
N LEU A 85 -0.65 6.67 7.50
CA LEU A 85 0.80 6.72 7.30
C LEU A 85 1.27 8.06 6.72
N GLY A 86 0.36 9.03 6.68
CA GLY A 86 0.59 10.36 6.13
C GLY A 86 0.44 10.43 4.62
N LYS A 87 0.23 11.66 4.14
CA LYS A 87 0.04 11.95 2.72
C LYS A 87 1.32 11.66 1.93
N ILE A 88 1.17 11.00 0.79
CA ILE A 88 2.22 10.80 -0.21
C ILE A 88 2.06 11.92 -1.24
N ASP A 89 3.09 12.74 -1.41
CA ASP A 89 3.10 13.82 -2.39
C ASP A 89 4.05 13.49 -3.54
N PHE A 90 3.52 12.71 -4.46
CA PHE A 90 4.27 12.29 -5.62
C PHE A 90 3.37 12.22 -6.86
N GLU A 91 3.81 12.78 -7.99
CA GLU A 91 2.99 12.97 -9.19
C GLU A 91 2.47 11.66 -9.83
N TRP A 92 3.10 10.53 -9.55
CA TRP A 92 2.72 9.23 -10.11
C TRP A 92 2.00 8.34 -9.10
N GLY A 93 1.75 8.84 -7.89
CA GLY A 93 1.08 8.11 -6.83
C GLY A 93 1.93 7.00 -6.21
N ALA A 94 1.29 6.09 -5.48
CA ALA A 94 1.90 4.92 -4.85
C ALA A 94 1.46 3.63 -5.54
N ALA A 95 2.24 2.54 -5.38
CA ALA A 95 1.91 1.24 -5.95
C ALA A 95 2.50 0.03 -5.19
N ALA A 96 3.29 0.27 -4.12
CA ALA A 96 3.91 -0.82 -3.37
C ALA A 96 2.89 -1.58 -2.51
N SER A 97 2.72 -2.86 -2.77
CA SER A 97 1.78 -3.72 -2.06
C SER A 97 2.32 -4.13 -0.68
N PRO A 98 1.47 -4.35 0.33
CA PRO A 98 1.89 -4.86 1.63
C PRO A 98 2.35 -6.32 1.54
N VAL A 99 3.28 -6.71 2.41
CA VAL A 99 3.76 -8.11 2.54
C VAL A 99 3.59 -8.57 3.97
N ILE A 100 2.90 -9.69 4.18
CA ILE A 100 2.73 -10.31 5.50
C ILE A 100 3.77 -11.42 5.67
N HIS A 101 4.55 -11.35 6.75
CA HIS A 101 5.46 -12.42 7.14
C HIS A 101 5.53 -12.53 8.66
N GLY A 102 5.40 -13.75 9.19
CA GLY A 102 5.32 -13.97 10.63
C GLY A 102 4.18 -13.15 11.26
N ASP A 103 4.46 -12.41 12.30
CA ASP A 103 3.51 -11.54 12.99
C ASP A 103 3.47 -10.10 12.46
N LEU A 104 4.22 -9.81 11.41
CA LEU A 104 4.37 -8.46 10.89
C LEU A 104 3.75 -8.30 9.50
N VAL A 105 3.38 -7.06 9.17
CA VAL A 105 3.14 -6.59 7.82
C VAL A 105 4.15 -5.50 7.49
N TYR A 106 4.80 -5.64 6.35
CA TYR A 106 5.78 -4.71 5.81
C TYR A 106 5.15 -3.88 4.72
N ILE A 107 5.31 -2.57 4.81
CA ILE A 107 4.73 -1.62 3.87
C ILE A 107 5.82 -0.63 3.50
N TYR A 108 6.05 -0.47 2.21
CA TYR A 108 6.84 0.64 1.71
C TYR A 108 5.93 1.84 1.49
N ARG A 109 6.11 2.88 2.31
CA ARG A 109 5.38 4.14 2.20
C ARG A 109 6.19 5.09 1.34
N GLY A 110 5.75 5.33 0.12
CA GLY A 110 6.41 6.17 -0.87
C GLY A 110 5.84 5.95 -2.26
N PRO A 111 6.48 6.51 -3.27
CA PRO A 111 7.70 7.32 -3.23
C PRO A 111 7.39 8.80 -2.90
N ASP A 112 8.18 9.41 -2.08
CA ASP A 112 8.28 10.86 -1.85
C ASP A 112 9.49 11.15 -0.94
N PRO A 113 9.81 12.41 -0.61
CA PRO A 113 10.95 12.73 0.26
C PRO A 113 10.87 12.14 1.69
N LYS A 114 9.72 11.61 2.09
CA LYS A 114 9.49 10.96 3.38
C LYS A 114 9.32 9.45 3.23
N ALA A 115 9.75 8.89 2.10
CA ALA A 115 9.65 7.46 1.83
C ALA A 115 10.38 6.62 2.88
N HIS A 116 9.76 5.54 3.32
CA HIS A 116 10.32 4.63 4.30
C HIS A 116 9.67 3.25 4.24
N LEU A 117 10.41 2.25 4.70
CA LEU A 117 9.87 0.93 4.98
C LEU A 117 9.38 0.89 6.42
N ILE A 118 8.16 0.44 6.66
CA ILE A 118 7.57 0.31 7.99
C ILE A 118 7.11 -1.12 8.23
N ALA A 119 7.38 -1.64 9.42
CA ALA A 119 6.83 -2.91 9.89
C ALA A 119 5.80 -2.65 11.00
N LEU A 120 4.59 -3.16 10.79
CA LEU A 120 3.49 -3.07 11.75
C LEU A 120 3.18 -4.47 12.29
N ASP A 121 2.79 -4.55 13.56
CA ASP A 121 2.13 -5.75 14.09
C ASP A 121 0.82 -5.97 13.33
N LYS A 122 0.69 -7.11 12.68
CA LYS A 122 -0.45 -7.40 11.78
C LYS A 122 -1.78 -7.51 12.50
N ARG A 123 -1.79 -7.70 13.83
CA ARG A 123 -3.02 -7.83 14.64
C ARG A 123 -3.55 -6.49 15.13
N THR A 124 -2.65 -5.56 15.41
CA THR A 124 -2.99 -4.29 16.07
C THR A 124 -2.73 -3.06 15.20
N GLY A 125 -1.93 -3.20 14.15
CA GLY A 125 -1.47 -2.08 13.31
C GLY A 125 -0.44 -1.19 14.01
N LYS A 126 0.09 -1.55 15.19
CA LYS A 126 1.12 -0.77 15.89
C LYS A 126 2.45 -0.89 15.15
N THR A 127 3.16 0.23 15.05
CA THR A 127 4.50 0.25 14.50
C THR A 127 5.46 -0.51 15.39
N ILE A 128 6.21 -1.44 14.81
CA ILE A 128 7.28 -2.19 15.46
C ILE A 128 8.62 -1.50 15.17
N TRP A 129 8.87 -1.17 13.90
CA TRP A 129 10.02 -0.39 13.48
C TRP A 129 9.74 0.34 12.17
N GLN A 130 10.55 1.32 11.88
CA GLN A 130 10.60 2.06 10.63
C GLN A 130 12.05 2.26 10.21
N ALA A 131 12.32 2.08 8.92
CA ALA A 131 13.61 2.38 8.30
C ALA A 131 13.38 3.38 7.17
N ASN A 132 14.03 4.52 7.27
CA ASN A 132 14.00 5.52 6.20
C ASN A 132 14.77 4.99 5.00
N ASP A 133 14.34 5.36 3.79
CA ASP A 133 15.13 5.10 2.59
C ASP A 133 16.52 5.74 2.76
N PRO A 134 17.58 5.04 2.39
CA PRO A 134 18.87 5.67 2.28
C PRO A 134 18.75 6.83 1.29
N ALA A 135 19.19 8.01 1.70
CA ALA A 135 19.22 9.17 0.83
C ALA A 135 20.10 8.87 -0.38
N VAL A 136 19.47 8.56 -1.50
CA VAL A 136 20.18 8.43 -2.77
C VAL A 136 20.40 9.85 -3.28
N SER A 137 21.65 10.26 -3.38
CA SER A 137 21.99 11.54 -4.01
C SER A 137 21.48 11.54 -5.46
N ILE A 138 20.75 12.58 -5.83
CA ILE A 138 20.33 12.78 -7.22
C ILE A 138 21.52 12.83 -8.18
N ASP A 139 22.67 13.25 -7.68
CA ASP A 139 23.91 13.35 -8.48
C ASP A 139 24.50 11.96 -8.80
N ASP A 140 24.17 10.95 -7.98
CA ASP A 140 24.61 9.56 -8.22
C ASP A 140 23.72 8.80 -9.20
N ARG A 141 22.60 9.38 -9.62
CA ARG A 141 21.70 8.75 -10.58
C ARG A 141 22.20 8.85 -12.00
N THR A 142 22.21 7.73 -12.70
CA THR A 142 22.61 7.61 -14.11
C THR A 142 21.42 7.45 -15.06
N ASP A 143 20.20 7.35 -14.53
CA ASP A 143 19.00 7.15 -15.33
C ASP A 143 18.50 8.43 -16.05
N VAL A 144 17.53 8.23 -16.95
CA VAL A 144 16.99 9.32 -17.78
C VAL A 144 16.35 10.46 -16.98
N PHE A 145 15.96 10.21 -15.72
CA PHE A 145 15.32 11.18 -14.85
C PHE A 145 16.31 12.21 -14.28
N ARG A 146 17.63 11.94 -14.33
CA ARG A 146 18.66 12.93 -14.00
C ARG A 146 18.52 14.23 -14.80
N ARG A 147 17.94 14.16 -16.00
CA ARG A 147 17.74 15.34 -16.87
C ARG A 147 16.63 16.26 -16.40
N ASN A 148 15.62 15.74 -15.71
CA ASN A 148 14.58 16.51 -15.08
C ASN A 148 15.05 16.90 -13.66
N LYS A 149 15.45 18.13 -13.48
CA LYS A 149 15.96 18.70 -12.22
C LYS A 149 14.97 18.67 -11.04
N SER A 150 13.91 17.87 -11.10
CA SER A 150 13.00 17.68 -9.98
C SER A 150 13.70 16.81 -8.93
N ARG A 151 14.12 17.43 -7.85
CA ARG A 151 14.72 16.79 -6.67
C ARG A 151 13.75 15.88 -5.89
N GLU A 152 12.61 15.53 -6.49
CA GLU A 152 11.47 14.91 -5.81
C GLU A 152 11.43 13.37 -5.93
N TRP A 153 12.40 12.79 -6.63
CA TRP A 153 12.43 11.35 -6.89
C TRP A 153 13.26 10.60 -5.85
N ILE A 154 12.68 10.37 -4.69
CA ILE A 154 13.27 9.52 -3.66
C ILE A 154 12.29 8.40 -3.38
N GLY A 155 12.73 7.15 -3.59
CA GLY A 155 11.96 5.98 -3.22
C GLY A 155 11.68 5.00 -4.36
N SER A 156 10.88 4.00 -4.08
CA SER A 156 10.58 2.88 -4.94
C SER A 156 9.08 2.67 -5.09
N PHE A 157 8.67 2.08 -6.22
CA PHE A 157 7.32 1.51 -6.42
C PHE A 157 7.27 0.01 -6.11
N SER A 158 8.42 -0.57 -5.75
CA SER A 158 8.55 -2.01 -5.57
C SER A 158 7.86 -2.50 -4.30
N THR A 159 7.13 -3.59 -4.43
CA THR A 159 6.67 -4.37 -3.29
C THR A 159 7.87 -5.00 -2.59
N PRO A 160 8.00 -4.89 -1.26
CA PRO A 160 9.06 -5.59 -0.51
C PRO A 160 9.01 -7.09 -0.70
N ILE A 161 10.16 -7.75 -0.68
CA ILE A 161 10.27 -9.21 -0.63
C ILE A 161 10.95 -9.65 0.65
N ILE A 162 10.58 -10.82 1.15
CA ILE A 162 11.24 -11.43 2.30
C ILE A 162 12.15 -12.53 1.80
N VAL A 163 13.41 -12.46 2.18
CA VAL A 163 14.42 -13.48 1.85
C VAL A 163 15.11 -13.97 3.11
N THR A 164 15.42 -15.26 3.16
CA THR A 164 16.31 -15.82 4.19
C THR A 164 17.70 -15.91 3.60
N ALA A 165 18.62 -15.07 4.06
CA ALA A 165 20.03 -15.22 3.72
C ALA A 165 20.62 -16.27 4.65
N LYS A 166 21.27 -17.30 4.08
CA LYS A 166 22.19 -18.15 4.84
C LYS A 166 23.46 -17.33 5.02
N GLY A 167 23.77 -16.95 6.25
CA GLY A 167 25.05 -16.37 6.63
C GLY A 167 26.21 -17.34 6.43
#